data_cd17dbcccebe32a26ef3bb266e32a5dc
#
_entry.id   cd17dbcccebe32a26ef3bb266e32a5dc
#
_cell.length_a   1.000
_cell.length_b   1.000
_cell.length_c   1.000
_cell.angle_alpha   90.00
_cell.angle_beta   90.00
_cell.angle_gamma   90.00
#
_symmetry.space_group_name_H-M   'P 1'
#
loop_
_entity.id
_entity.type
_entity.pdbx_description
1 polymer ?
#
loop_
_entity_poly.entity_id
_entity_poly.type
_entity_poly.pdbx_seq_one_letter_code
_entity_poly.pdbx_strand_id
1 'polypeptide(L)' 'MTWGDDMDKLLTYAEAAELLGTWSTSGPRFPRRLVEERRIRFIRVGRYIRIPESAVREYIERRTVEPVVIRGRAA' A
#
# COMPACT_ATOMS: atom_id res chain seq x y z
N MET A 1 -2.35 -24.05 -2.35
CA MET A 1 -2.46 -23.39 -2.02
C MET A 1 -1.75 -22.96 -1.55
N THR A 2 -1.55 -22.51 -1.67
CA THR A 2 -0.80 -22.21 -1.25
C THR A 2 -0.84 -21.19 -0.51
N TRP A 3 -1.12 -21.37 0.54
CA TRP A 3 -1.13 -20.48 1.47
C TRP A 3 0.09 -19.74 1.47
N GLY A 4 1.16 -20.42 1.47
CA GLY A 4 2.38 -19.81 1.55
C GLY A 4 2.62 -18.82 0.54
N ASP A 5 2.26 -19.12 -0.61
CA ASP A 5 2.45 -18.24 -1.61
C ASP A 5 1.55 -17.13 -1.54
N ASP A 6 0.40 -17.40 -1.09
CA ASP A 6 -0.55 -16.42 -1.00
C ASP A 6 -0.48 -15.68 0.19
N MET A 7 0.38 -16.08 1.10
CA MET A 7 0.38 -15.45 2.29
C MET A 7 0.85 -14.13 2.15
N ASP A 8 0.05 -13.22 2.46
CA ASP A 8 0.44 -11.87 2.54
C ASP A 8 1.21 -11.61 3.76
N LYS A 9 2.30 -10.94 3.62
CA LYS A 9 3.00 -10.48 4.78
C LYS A 9 2.15 -9.38 5.38
N LEU A 10 1.98 -9.41 6.68
CA LEU A 10 1.20 -8.39 7.36
C LEU A 10 2.17 -7.32 7.85
N LEU A 11 1.96 -6.11 7.37
CA LEU A 11 2.90 -5.03 7.61
C LEU A 11 2.43 -4.11 8.71
N THR A 12 3.39 -3.59 9.45
CA THR A 12 3.07 -2.53 10.40
C THR A 12 2.92 -1.24 9.62
N TYR A 13 2.49 -0.19 10.29
CA TYR A 13 2.42 1.10 9.63
C TYR A 13 3.80 1.52 9.13
N ALA A 14 4.83 1.27 9.89
CA ALA A 14 6.17 1.64 9.48
C ALA A 14 6.59 0.89 8.22
N GLU A 15 6.34 -0.40 8.22
CA GLU A 15 6.71 -1.20 7.06
C GLU A 15 5.90 -0.80 5.83
N ALA A 16 4.64 -0.51 6.03
CA ALA A 16 3.81 -0.07 4.93
C ALA A 16 4.29 1.26 4.39
N ALA A 17 4.71 2.14 5.28
CA ALA A 17 5.21 3.44 4.86
C ALA A 17 6.48 3.29 4.03
N GLU A 18 7.31 2.33 4.38
CA GLU A 18 8.52 2.10 3.61
C GLU A 18 8.17 1.60 2.22
N LEU A 19 7.23 0.69 2.15
CA LEU A 19 6.84 0.16 0.88
C LEU A 19 6.15 1.20 0.02
N LEU A 20 5.42 2.11 0.65
CA LEU A 20 4.77 3.19 -0.06
C LEU A 20 5.75 4.31 -0.43
N GLY A 21 6.92 4.29 0.14
CA GLY A 21 7.90 5.33 -0.13
C GLY A 21 7.64 6.61 0.62
N THR A 22 6.84 6.57 1.67
CA THR A 22 6.49 7.78 2.39
C THR A 22 7.14 7.88 3.75
N TRP A 23 7.96 6.89 4.09
CA TRP A 23 8.54 6.88 5.43
C TRP A 23 9.35 8.13 5.73
N SER A 24 10.21 8.54 4.81
CA SER A 24 11.06 9.66 5.09
C SER A 24 10.33 10.99 5.06
N THR A 25 9.15 11.01 4.50
CA THR A 25 8.38 12.23 4.44
C THR A 25 7.43 12.38 5.60
N SER A 26 6.68 11.35 5.88
CA SER A 26 5.66 11.46 6.92
C SER A 26 5.69 10.31 7.90
N GLY A 27 6.72 9.48 7.87
CA GLY A 27 6.81 8.36 8.79
C GLY A 27 5.62 7.44 8.64
N PRO A 28 5.11 6.94 9.74
CA PRO A 28 3.99 6.01 9.65
C PRO A 28 2.64 6.69 9.54
N ARG A 29 2.61 8.01 9.49
CA ARG A 29 1.34 8.71 9.50
C ARG A 29 0.51 8.50 8.26
N PHE A 30 1.15 8.40 7.11
CA PHE A 30 0.40 8.27 5.88
C PHE A 30 -0.37 6.94 5.82
N PRO A 31 0.27 5.78 6.06
CA PRO A 31 -0.52 4.56 6.04
C PRO A 31 -1.55 4.53 7.16
N ARG A 32 -1.25 5.13 8.29
CA ARG A 32 -2.23 5.18 9.36
C ARG A 32 -3.47 5.95 8.89
N ARG A 33 -3.25 7.06 8.20
CA ARG A 33 -4.35 7.83 7.69
C ARG A 33 -5.16 7.03 6.68
N LEU A 34 -4.50 6.25 5.84
CA LEU A 34 -5.22 5.45 4.87
C LEU A 34 -6.12 4.44 5.56
N VAL A 35 -5.67 3.88 6.65
CA VAL A 35 -6.49 2.95 7.41
C VAL A 35 -7.64 3.69 8.08
N GLU A 36 -7.35 4.83 8.69
CA GLU A 36 -8.39 5.57 9.39
C GLU A 36 -9.46 6.06 8.45
N GLU A 37 -9.09 6.39 7.24
CA GLU A 37 -10.06 6.85 6.26
C GLU A 37 -10.61 5.71 5.42
N ARG A 38 -10.22 4.49 5.74
CA ARG A 38 -10.71 3.30 5.08
C ARG A 38 -10.42 3.31 3.59
N ARG A 39 -9.25 3.78 3.24
CA ARG A 39 -8.85 3.85 1.87
C ARG A 39 -7.95 2.73 1.46
N ILE A 40 -7.58 1.86 2.39
CA ILE A 40 -6.75 0.71 2.10
C ILE A 40 -7.25 -0.44 2.95
N ARG A 41 -7.18 -1.63 2.42
CA ARG A 41 -7.61 -2.81 3.15
C ARG A 41 -6.67 -3.04 4.30
N PHE A 42 -7.18 -3.40 5.44
CA PHE A 42 -6.34 -3.68 6.60
C PHE A 42 -6.96 -4.79 7.42
N ILE A 43 -6.15 -5.35 8.30
CA ILE A 43 -6.57 -6.45 9.14
C ILE A 43 -6.36 -6.06 10.58
N ARG A 44 -7.33 -6.36 11.41
CA ARG A 44 -7.20 -6.09 12.82
C ARG A 44 -6.81 -7.39 13.50
N VAL A 45 -5.63 -7.42 14.09
CA VAL A 45 -5.15 -8.59 14.77
C VAL A 45 -5.12 -8.25 16.24
N GLY A 46 -6.15 -8.65 16.95
CA GLY A 46 -6.29 -8.24 18.34
C GLY A 46 -6.44 -6.74 18.40
N ARG A 47 -5.55 -6.09 19.10
CA ARG A 47 -5.60 -4.64 19.20
C ARG A 47 -4.67 -3.99 18.18
N TYR A 48 -4.02 -4.78 17.37
CA TYR A 48 -3.07 -4.25 16.42
C TYR A 48 -3.67 -4.18 15.03
N ILE A 49 -3.25 -3.18 14.28
CA ILE A 49 -3.68 -3.06 12.90
C ILE A 49 -2.52 -3.47 12.03
N ARG A 50 -2.80 -4.26 11.04
CA ARG A 50 -1.77 -4.69 10.09
C ARG A 50 -2.30 -4.51 8.69
N ILE A 51 -1.42 -4.23 7.77
CA ILE A 51 -1.81 -4.02 6.39
C ILE A 51 -1.19 -5.10 5.55
N PRO A 52 -1.99 -5.91 4.87
CA PRO A 52 -1.41 -6.95 4.03
C PRO A 52 -0.58 -6.33 2.92
N GLU A 53 0.51 -6.97 2.60
CA GLU A 53 1.36 -6.44 1.54
C GLU A 53 0.60 -6.31 0.23
N SER A 54 -0.29 -7.23 -0.06
CA SER A 54 -1.06 -7.16 -1.28
C SER A 54 -1.95 -5.93 -1.31
N ALA A 55 -2.44 -5.50 -0.13
CA ALA A 55 -3.26 -4.30 -0.09
C ALA A 55 -2.45 -3.07 -0.44
N VAL A 56 -1.19 -3.04 0.00
CA VAL A 56 -0.32 -1.93 -0.35
C VAL A 56 -0.03 -1.95 -1.85
N ARG A 57 0.20 -3.13 -2.41
CA ARG A 57 0.45 -3.22 -3.83
C ARG A 57 -0.74 -2.79 -4.65
N GLU A 58 -1.92 -3.19 -4.22
CA GLU A 58 -3.13 -2.77 -4.91
C GLU A 58 -3.30 -1.28 -4.85
N TYR A 59 -3.01 -0.70 -3.70
CA TYR A 59 -3.12 0.72 -3.54
C TYR A 59 -2.17 1.43 -4.51
N ILE A 60 -0.93 0.94 -4.58
CA ILE A 60 0.04 1.53 -5.46
C ILE A 60 -0.40 1.39 -6.92
N GLU A 61 -0.92 0.24 -7.27
CA GLU A 61 -1.37 0.03 -8.65
C GLU A 61 -2.47 0.98 -9.03
N ARG A 62 -3.40 1.19 -8.12
CA ARG A 62 -4.49 2.08 -8.42
C ARG A 62 -4.05 3.51 -8.55
N ARG A 63 -2.96 3.85 -7.91
CA ARG A 63 -2.46 5.21 -7.95
C ARG A 63 -1.35 5.39 -8.95
N THR A 64 -0.98 4.36 -9.66
CA THR A 64 0.08 4.47 -10.63
C THR A 64 -0.41 5.28 -11.80
N VAL A 65 0.34 6.31 -12.13
CA VAL A 65 -0.03 7.15 -13.25
C VAL A 65 0.94 6.86 -14.36
N GLU A 66 0.44 6.23 -15.40
CA GLU A 66 1.29 5.89 -16.52
C GLU A 66 1.46 7.10 -17.39
N PRO A 67 2.64 7.36 -17.83
CA PRO A 67 2.82 8.49 -18.71
C PRO A 67 2.10 8.19 -20.00
N VAL A 68 1.34 9.07 -20.40
CA VAL A 68 0.62 8.87 -21.59
C VAL A 68 1.54 9.16 -22.71
N VAL A 69 1.87 8.21 -23.40
CA VAL A 69 2.71 8.44 -24.43
C VAL A 69 1.87 8.68 -25.54
N ILE A 70 1.77 9.81 -25.83
CA ILE A 70 0.94 10.08 -26.85
C ILE A 70 1.71 9.96 -27.99
N ARG A 71 1.91 8.98 -28.36
CA ARG A 71 2.62 8.75 -29.25
C ARG A 71 2.23 9.29 -30.25
N GLY A 72 2.69 9.54 -30.73
CA GLY A 72 2.31 10.05 -31.64
C GLY A 72 1.96 11.34 -31.40
N ARG A 73 1.83 11.76 -30.71
CA ARG A 73 1.38 12.81 -30.43
C ARG A 73 2.19 13.43 -29.91
N ALA A 74 2.55 13.29 -29.63
CA ALA A 74 3.18 13.59 -29.30
C ALA A 74 3.44 13.95 -29.07
N ALA A 75 3.45 13.91 -29.04
CA ALA A 75 3.63 14.11 -28.84
C ALA A 75 3.72 14.29 -28.96
#